data_67a4a820e1a140e58821862c07a42492
#
_entry.id   67a4a820e1a140e58821862c07a42492
#
_cell.length_a   1.000
_cell.length_b   1.000
_cell.length_c   1.000
_cell.angle_alpha   90.00
_cell.angle_beta   90.00
_cell.angle_gamma   90.00
#
_symmetry.space_group_name_H-M   'P 1'
#
loop_
_entity.id
_entity.type
_entity.pdbx_description
1 polymer ?
#
loop_
_entity_poly.entity_id
_entity_poly.type
_entity_poly.pdbx_seq_one_letter_code
_entity_poly.pdbx_strand_id
1 'polypeptide(L)'
;MKYNITLAIALTAALAAQAQNLSTEVKVDRTVVPAERPAERLGSVHPGIVSVPVSARRLDIAEYGGDGTITRSARLLAPAAWGDTFDISRYRGYVSAGYFPAYNAAVSAGYRIIQNATTRLGAWAQFDGYSFKRELPHLLKDRFSNNTFAIGVDFDHRVRNTGVLNLKFATNYGRLEAPTGYSAGKHDIGMTDLSAAWWARAGRVGYHVGASFHRFGFDEDKDNDLLWDGPAPSRILHTDGAEILFGAAAGLTFRTGNDRGRAGLEVKADFLSRPDASTLAATDADNPGHLDVVSAEGSTLGVVSLTPYYAFGRGRGVDLRLGVRVDISTGGTGKKFHIAPDVTLTYSADAATVYVRATGGEVLNTQRSLYAYSPFFPVGWQYERSHMPLNVEGGFNLGPWSGFSAEVFGGWARANDWLMPTLTAVGAGTELTVMRPVDLKGAHAGLRLSYAWRSMVDVRASVEMAPQKEGSGYYLWRDRAKLVVKADATVRPIKALELNAGYEFRQSRAAYAYAPDGTASLLSLGCKSDLTFGARYDITPAISVFARGENLLGRKCLALPGVPEQGIHGLVGASFKF
;
A
#
# COMPACT_ATOMS: atom_id res chain seq x y z
N MET A 1 29.78 -14.33 11.22
CA MET A 1 28.38 -14.73 10.98
C MET A 1 27.83 -15.77 11.95
N LYS A 2 28.63 -16.62 12.56
CA LYS A 2 28.17 -17.64 13.53
C LYS A 2 27.71 -17.07 14.89
N TYR A 3 28.25 -15.93 15.32
CA TYR A 3 27.96 -15.36 16.64
C TYR A 3 26.60 -14.65 16.78
N ASN A 4 26.00 -14.17 15.68
CA ASN A 4 24.74 -13.43 15.73
C ASN A 4 23.50 -14.32 15.82
N ILE A 5 23.61 -15.57 15.32
CA ILE A 5 22.51 -16.56 15.41
C ILE A 5 22.44 -17.14 16.83
N THR A 6 23.61 -17.35 17.44
CA THR A 6 23.70 -17.86 18.82
C THR A 6 23.15 -16.87 19.85
N LEU A 7 23.32 -15.56 19.60
CA LEU A 7 22.77 -14.51 20.48
C LEU A 7 21.24 -14.43 20.40
N ALA A 8 20.68 -14.60 19.21
CA ALA A 8 19.22 -14.60 19.03
C ALA A 8 18.56 -15.83 19.68
N ILE A 9 19.19 -17.00 19.57
CA ILE A 9 18.73 -18.23 20.23
C ILE A 9 18.89 -18.15 21.75
N ALA A 10 19.99 -17.53 22.22
CA ALA A 10 20.20 -17.33 23.66
C ALA A 10 19.22 -16.34 24.27
N LEU A 11 18.79 -15.30 23.53
CA LEU A 11 17.79 -14.33 24.00
C LEU A 11 16.38 -14.96 24.08
N THR A 12 16.03 -15.82 23.13
CA THR A 12 14.76 -16.55 23.16
C THR A 12 14.73 -17.63 24.25
N ALA A 13 15.84 -18.29 24.51
CA ALA A 13 15.97 -19.25 25.62
C ALA A 13 15.93 -18.60 26.99
N ALA A 14 16.51 -17.40 27.15
CA ALA A 14 16.47 -16.65 28.40
C ALA A 14 15.08 -16.10 28.76
N LEU A 15 14.29 -15.74 27.74
CA LEU A 15 12.89 -15.33 27.93
C LEU A 15 11.96 -16.51 28.28
N ALA A 16 12.26 -17.69 27.79
CA ALA A 16 11.50 -18.90 28.13
C ALA A 16 11.82 -19.42 29.55
N ALA A 17 13.03 -19.22 30.04
CA ALA A 17 13.44 -19.67 31.37
C ALA A 17 12.85 -18.85 32.52
N GLN A 18 12.45 -17.60 32.28
CA GLN A 18 11.81 -16.76 33.31
C GLN A 18 10.29 -16.98 33.45
N ALA A 19 9.69 -17.74 32.53
CA ALA A 19 8.24 -18.05 32.57
C ALA A 19 7.89 -19.23 33.48
N GLN A 20 8.86 -19.92 34.08
CA GLN A 20 8.62 -21.15 34.84
C GLN A 20 8.52 -21.03 36.36
N ASN A 21 8.58 -19.81 36.96
CA ASN A 21 8.55 -19.66 38.42
C ASN A 21 7.53 -18.62 38.88
N LEU A 22 6.24 -18.82 38.58
CA LEU A 22 5.15 -18.09 39.23
C LEU A 22 3.88 -18.96 39.31
N SER A 23 4.00 -20.08 40.04
CA SER A 23 2.84 -20.76 40.59
C SER A 23 2.73 -20.42 42.06
N THR A 24 2.06 -19.32 42.36
CA THR A 24 1.56 -19.07 43.72
C THR A 24 0.08 -19.34 43.68
N GLU A 25 -0.33 -20.51 44.18
CA GLU A 25 -1.72 -20.81 44.49
C GLU A 25 -2.21 -19.85 45.58
N VAL A 26 -3.06 -18.90 45.19
CA VAL A 26 -3.91 -18.18 46.12
C VAL A 26 -5.28 -18.84 46.09
N LYS A 27 -5.57 -19.72 47.05
CA LYS A 27 -6.91 -20.19 47.35
C LYS A 27 -7.73 -19.04 47.91
N VAL A 28 -8.62 -18.47 47.14
CA VAL A 28 -9.65 -17.56 47.61
C VAL A 28 -10.98 -18.30 47.63
N ASP A 29 -11.36 -18.80 48.80
CA ASP A 29 -12.72 -19.24 49.06
C ASP A 29 -13.63 -18.01 49.15
N ARG A 30 -14.30 -17.71 48.06
CA ARG A 30 -15.44 -16.80 48.05
C ARG A 30 -16.65 -17.54 47.53
N THR A 31 -17.55 -17.89 48.40
CA THR A 31 -18.91 -18.29 48.05
C THR A 31 -19.61 -17.10 47.37
N VAL A 32 -19.65 -17.09 46.06
CA VAL A 32 -20.44 -16.12 45.31
C VAL A 32 -21.86 -16.68 45.22
N VAL A 33 -22.78 -16.07 45.95
CA VAL A 33 -24.20 -16.28 45.73
C VAL A 33 -24.58 -15.60 44.41
N PRO A 34 -25.04 -16.35 43.39
CA PRO A 34 -25.45 -15.72 42.14
C PRO A 34 -26.73 -14.90 42.38
N ALA A 35 -26.66 -13.60 42.28
CA ALA A 35 -27.85 -12.77 42.12
C ALA A 35 -28.35 -12.91 40.69
N GLU A 36 -29.50 -13.57 40.53
CA GLU A 36 -30.19 -13.59 39.24
C GLU A 36 -30.58 -12.17 38.84
N ARG A 37 -29.87 -11.61 37.87
CA ARG A 37 -30.33 -10.44 37.17
C ARG A 37 -31.22 -10.91 36.01
N PRO A 38 -32.41 -10.31 35.79
CA PRO A 38 -33.23 -10.62 34.63
C PRO A 38 -32.36 -10.41 33.38
N ALA A 39 -32.26 -11.42 32.56
CA ALA A 39 -31.56 -11.34 31.29
C ALA A 39 -32.28 -10.29 30.41
N GLU A 40 -31.71 -9.10 30.32
CA GLU A 40 -32.05 -8.20 29.22
C GLU A 40 -31.75 -8.98 27.93
N ARG A 41 -32.79 -9.18 27.11
CA ARG A 41 -32.63 -9.66 25.75
C ARG A 41 -31.70 -8.68 25.06
N LEU A 42 -30.44 -9.02 24.94
CA LEU A 42 -29.56 -8.43 23.95
C LEU A 42 -30.30 -8.54 22.62
N GLY A 43 -30.81 -7.43 22.14
CA GLY A 43 -31.41 -7.35 20.82
C GLY A 43 -30.46 -8.05 19.88
N SER A 44 -30.98 -8.95 19.05
CA SER A 44 -30.20 -9.76 18.13
C SER A 44 -29.12 -8.89 17.49
N VAL A 45 -27.89 -9.07 17.94
CA VAL A 45 -26.74 -8.57 17.21
C VAL A 45 -26.81 -9.35 15.90
N HIS A 46 -27.45 -8.74 14.89
CA HIS A 46 -27.26 -9.21 13.55
C HIS A 46 -25.75 -9.26 13.40
N PRO A 47 -25.15 -10.41 13.05
CA PRO A 47 -23.74 -10.45 12.71
C PRO A 47 -23.60 -9.35 11.68
N GLY A 48 -22.91 -8.28 12.08
CA GLY A 48 -22.63 -7.17 11.18
C GLY A 48 -22.19 -7.83 9.90
N ILE A 49 -22.63 -7.35 8.77
CA ILE A 49 -22.13 -7.81 7.48
C ILE A 49 -20.63 -7.81 7.69
N VAL A 50 -20.06 -9.00 7.94
CA VAL A 50 -18.62 -9.18 7.94
C VAL A 50 -18.29 -8.60 6.60
N SER A 51 -17.63 -7.47 6.61
CA SER A 51 -17.12 -6.86 5.40
C SER A 51 -16.53 -8.03 4.66
N VAL A 52 -17.15 -8.40 3.54
CA VAL A 52 -16.59 -9.43 2.69
C VAL A 52 -15.15 -9.01 2.62
N PRO A 53 -14.20 -9.82 3.12
CA PRO A 53 -12.82 -9.41 3.01
C PRO A 53 -12.70 -9.06 1.55
N VAL A 54 -12.34 -7.83 1.27
CA VAL A 54 -12.09 -7.39 -0.08
C VAL A 54 -10.88 -8.19 -0.48
N SER A 55 -11.16 -9.40 -0.92
CA SER A 55 -10.17 -10.41 -1.26
C SER A 55 -9.57 -10.15 -2.63
N ALA A 56 -10.03 -9.14 -3.29
CA ALA A 56 -9.19 -8.44 -4.22
C ALA A 56 -8.32 -7.46 -3.43
N ARG A 57 -7.47 -7.95 -2.55
CA ARG A 57 -6.20 -7.28 -2.40
C ARG A 57 -5.63 -7.30 -3.81
N ARG A 58 -5.84 -6.19 -4.54
CA ARG A 58 -4.95 -5.86 -5.64
C ARG A 58 -3.57 -6.15 -5.09
N LEU A 59 -2.82 -6.95 -5.82
CA LEU A 59 -1.38 -6.99 -5.63
C LEU A 59 -0.95 -5.57 -5.90
N ASP A 60 -1.03 -4.75 -4.88
CA ASP A 60 -0.52 -3.40 -4.97
C ASP A 60 0.96 -3.59 -5.22
N ILE A 61 1.48 -2.95 -6.24
CA ILE A 61 2.93 -2.88 -6.49
C ILE A 61 3.65 -2.52 -5.19
N ALA A 62 3.03 -1.71 -4.35
CA ALA A 62 3.46 -1.40 -2.99
C ALA A 62 3.55 -2.61 -2.03
N GLU A 63 2.82 -3.69 -2.25
CA GLU A 63 2.90 -4.89 -1.41
C GLU A 63 4.07 -5.80 -1.80
N TYR A 64 4.55 -5.70 -3.05
CA TYR A 64 5.62 -6.52 -3.60
C TYR A 64 6.88 -5.77 -4.01
N GLY A 65 6.76 -4.56 -4.48
CA GLY A 65 7.86 -3.62 -4.43
C GLY A 65 8.02 -3.26 -2.97
N GLY A 66 8.99 -3.87 -2.28
CA GLY A 66 9.15 -3.65 -0.85
C GLY A 66 8.89 -2.20 -0.54
N ASP A 67 7.98 -1.91 0.40
CA ASP A 67 7.44 -0.59 0.75
C ASP A 67 8.36 0.60 0.43
N GLY A 68 8.72 0.72 -0.82
CA GLY A 68 9.36 1.88 -1.41
C GLY A 68 8.39 3.05 -1.47
N THR A 69 7.18 2.85 -0.96
CA THR A 69 6.34 3.96 -0.65
C THR A 69 7.13 4.84 0.29
N ILE A 70 7.68 5.89 -0.30
CA ILE A 70 7.89 7.12 0.40
C ILE A 70 6.49 7.49 0.89
N THR A 71 6.04 6.84 1.92
CA THR A 71 4.90 7.26 2.72
C THR A 71 5.34 8.49 3.49
N ARG A 72 5.57 9.51 2.72
CA ARG A 72 5.60 10.87 3.20
C ARG A 72 4.23 11.45 3.18
N SER A 73 3.30 10.69 3.45
CA SER A 73 2.21 11.32 4.10
C SER A 73 2.77 11.63 5.50
N ALA A 74 3.15 12.86 5.77
CA ALA A 74 2.67 13.42 6.98
C ALA A 74 1.19 13.00 6.98
N ARG A 75 0.90 11.78 7.40
CA ARG A 75 -0.47 11.36 7.61
C ARG A 75 -0.94 12.27 8.72
N LEU A 76 -1.36 13.42 8.32
CA LEU A 76 -2.37 14.12 9.04
C LEU A 76 -3.28 13.01 9.47
N LEU A 77 -3.52 12.94 10.74
CA LEU A 77 -4.47 12.03 11.37
C LEU A 77 -5.47 11.62 10.33
N ALA A 78 -5.33 10.39 9.82
CA ALA A 78 -6.21 9.88 8.78
C ALA A 78 -7.59 10.33 9.22
N PRO A 79 -8.33 11.07 8.40
CA PRO A 79 -9.56 11.71 8.82
C PRO A 79 -10.29 10.71 9.66
N ALA A 80 -10.46 11.00 10.94
CA ALA A 80 -10.67 10.06 12.07
C ALA A 80 -11.50 8.91 11.56
N ALA A 81 -10.89 7.72 11.39
CA ALA A 81 -11.41 6.65 10.58
C ALA A 81 -12.87 6.55 10.93
N TRP A 82 -13.70 6.95 10.01
CA TRP A 82 -15.09 7.09 10.29
C TRP A 82 -15.54 5.66 10.37
N GLY A 83 -15.56 5.10 11.58
CA GLY A 83 -15.71 3.68 11.83
C GLY A 83 -16.84 3.10 10.99
N ASP A 84 -16.70 1.86 10.59
CA ASP A 84 -17.66 1.08 9.79
C ASP A 84 -19.10 1.03 10.34
N THR A 85 -19.28 1.56 11.54
CA THR A 85 -20.59 1.72 12.18
C THR A 85 -21.16 3.10 11.89
N PHE A 86 -22.44 3.12 11.55
CA PHE A 86 -23.18 4.37 11.36
C PHE A 86 -23.46 5.09 12.70
N ASP A 87 -22.48 5.18 13.57
CA ASP A 87 -22.59 5.95 14.80
C ASP A 87 -22.71 7.43 14.49
N ILE A 88 -23.70 8.05 15.10
CA ILE A 88 -23.94 9.48 15.00
C ILE A 88 -22.90 10.18 15.87
N SER A 89 -21.86 10.72 15.25
CA SER A 89 -20.85 11.51 15.96
C SER A 89 -21.47 12.84 16.42
N ARG A 90 -21.17 13.27 17.63
CA ARG A 90 -21.50 14.59 18.14
C ARG A 90 -20.90 15.71 17.29
N TYR A 91 -19.71 15.47 16.75
CA TYR A 91 -18.98 16.42 15.91
C TYR A 91 -19.24 16.12 14.44
N ARG A 92 -19.67 17.13 13.69
CA ARG A 92 -19.93 17.00 12.25
C ARG A 92 -18.75 17.42 11.39
N GLY A 93 -17.88 18.25 11.91
CA GLY A 93 -16.74 18.76 11.17
C GLY A 93 -15.44 18.64 11.94
N TYR A 94 -14.36 18.78 11.19
CA TYR A 94 -13.02 18.93 11.73
C TYR A 94 -12.17 19.82 10.83
N VAL A 95 -11.22 20.49 11.43
CA VAL A 95 -10.10 21.18 10.76
C VAL A 95 -8.83 20.79 11.48
N SER A 96 -7.79 20.46 10.75
CA SER A 96 -6.46 20.18 11.28
C SER A 96 -5.43 20.90 10.44
N ALA A 97 -4.48 21.56 11.07
CA ALA A 97 -3.39 22.24 10.40
C ALA A 97 -2.07 22.02 11.13
N GLY A 98 -1.01 21.82 10.38
CA GLY A 98 0.33 21.64 10.91
C GLY A 98 1.37 22.26 9.97
N TYR A 99 2.47 22.69 10.58
CA TYR A 99 3.61 23.25 9.87
C TYR A 99 4.91 22.92 10.61
N PHE A 100 6.00 22.83 9.87
CA PHE A 100 7.34 22.72 10.40
C PHE A 100 8.34 23.48 9.49
N PRO A 101 9.35 24.17 10.06
CA PRO A 101 10.37 24.86 9.28
C PRO A 101 11.05 23.99 8.24
N ALA A 102 11.60 24.63 7.19
CA ALA A 102 12.07 24.03 5.95
C ALA A 102 10.97 23.47 5.04
N TYR A 103 9.74 23.93 5.28
CA TYR A 103 8.55 23.68 4.49
C TYR A 103 8.08 22.22 4.53
N ASN A 104 7.42 21.86 5.63
CA ASN A 104 6.48 20.78 5.71
C ASN A 104 5.16 21.38 6.21
N ALA A 105 4.12 21.31 5.41
CA ALA A 105 2.83 21.91 5.70
C ALA A 105 1.73 20.91 5.38
N ALA A 106 0.76 20.83 6.25
CA ALA A 106 -0.36 19.95 6.05
C ALA A 106 -1.63 20.58 6.64
N VAL A 107 -2.70 20.58 5.85
CA VAL A 107 -4.01 21.09 6.27
C VAL A 107 -5.07 20.10 5.81
N SER A 108 -5.99 19.74 6.70
CA SER A 108 -7.15 18.95 6.31
C SER A 108 -8.41 19.48 6.98
N ALA A 109 -9.52 19.42 6.28
CA ALA A 109 -10.83 19.78 6.78
C ALA A 109 -11.87 18.81 6.23
N GLY A 110 -12.89 18.54 7.00
CA GLY A 110 -13.99 17.71 6.55
C GLY A 110 -15.27 18.06 7.29
N TYR A 111 -16.40 17.85 6.61
CA TYR A 111 -17.71 18.10 7.17
C TYR A 111 -18.74 17.07 6.71
N ARG A 112 -19.53 16.55 7.65
CA ARG A 112 -20.68 15.67 7.38
C ARG A 112 -21.92 16.50 7.15
N ILE A 113 -22.29 16.61 5.89
CA ILE A 113 -23.46 17.34 5.43
C ILE A 113 -24.74 16.60 5.89
N ILE A 114 -24.77 15.29 5.65
CA ILE A 114 -25.86 14.41 6.09
C ILE A 114 -25.29 13.32 6.98
N GLN A 115 -25.91 13.11 8.12
CA GLN A 115 -25.55 12.05 9.04
C GLN A 115 -26.79 11.55 9.75
N ASN A 116 -27.28 10.40 9.33
CA ASN A 116 -28.38 9.69 9.99
C ASN A 116 -28.13 8.17 9.93
N ALA A 117 -29.02 7.36 10.45
CA ALA A 117 -28.85 5.91 10.52
C ALA A 117 -28.77 5.21 9.15
N THR A 118 -29.29 5.83 8.10
CA THR A 118 -29.36 5.24 6.75
C THR A 118 -28.50 5.95 5.72
N THR A 119 -28.16 7.22 5.95
CA THR A 119 -27.48 8.05 4.94
C THR A 119 -26.34 8.83 5.55
N ARG A 120 -25.23 8.85 4.87
CA ARG A 120 -24.09 9.71 5.16
C ARG A 120 -23.65 10.41 3.89
N LEU A 121 -23.43 11.70 4.00
CA LEU A 121 -22.80 12.52 2.97
C LEU A 121 -21.76 13.37 3.65
N GLY A 122 -20.52 13.22 3.26
CA GLY A 122 -19.39 13.99 3.76
C GLY A 122 -18.61 14.63 2.62
N ALA A 123 -18.02 15.79 2.88
CA ALA A 123 -17.07 16.42 2.02
C ALA A 123 -15.79 16.71 2.80
N TRP A 124 -14.65 16.63 2.12
CA TRP A 124 -13.36 16.87 2.72
C TRP A 124 -12.41 17.59 1.75
N ALA A 125 -11.43 18.26 2.32
CA ALA A 125 -10.34 18.89 1.59
C ALA A 125 -9.03 18.65 2.34
N GLN A 126 -7.94 18.48 1.61
CA GLN A 126 -6.63 18.22 2.16
C GLN A 126 -5.56 18.94 1.32
N PHE A 127 -4.57 19.49 1.98
CA PHE A 127 -3.35 20.00 1.39
C PHE A 127 -2.16 19.38 2.10
N ASP A 128 -1.22 18.84 1.34
CA ASP A 128 0.06 18.33 1.81
C ASP A 128 1.17 18.95 0.97
N GLY A 129 2.16 19.58 1.63
CA GLY A 129 3.27 20.19 0.95
C GLY A 129 4.58 19.97 1.70
N TYR A 130 5.63 19.63 0.97
CA TYR A 130 6.97 19.58 1.51
C TYR A 130 8.02 19.99 0.47
N SER A 131 9.16 20.46 0.97
CA SER A 131 10.31 20.80 0.14
C SER A 131 11.59 20.55 0.91
N PHE A 132 12.59 20.01 0.25
CA PHE A 132 13.92 19.83 0.81
C PHE A 132 15.00 19.96 -0.27
N LYS A 133 16.21 20.29 0.16
CA LYS A 133 17.38 20.35 -0.71
C LYS A 133 18.32 19.21 -0.37
N ARG A 134 18.89 18.59 -1.38
CA ARG A 134 19.88 17.54 -1.23
C ARG A 134 20.97 17.69 -2.27
N GLU A 135 22.21 17.48 -1.85
CA GLU A 135 23.35 17.30 -2.74
C GLU A 135 23.36 15.84 -3.21
N LEU A 136 23.29 15.63 -4.51
CA LEU A 136 23.52 14.34 -5.15
C LEU A 136 24.91 14.36 -5.80
N PRO A 137 25.62 13.22 -5.85
CA PRO A 137 26.84 13.12 -6.65
C PRO A 137 26.53 13.56 -8.09
N HIS A 138 27.35 14.43 -8.65
CA HIS A 138 27.26 14.95 -10.02
C HIS A 138 26.11 15.93 -10.33
N LEU A 139 25.27 16.27 -9.38
CA LEU A 139 24.23 17.28 -9.57
C LEU A 139 24.47 18.49 -8.67
N LEU A 140 24.35 19.68 -9.25
CA LEU A 140 24.29 20.93 -8.52
C LEU A 140 23.08 20.89 -7.58
N LYS A 141 23.21 21.51 -6.42
CA LYS A 141 22.27 21.70 -5.33
C LYS A 141 20.81 21.73 -5.74
N ASP A 142 20.09 20.62 -5.58
CA ASP A 142 18.79 20.48 -6.17
C ASP A 142 17.67 20.37 -5.14
N ARG A 143 16.54 20.93 -5.53
CA ARG A 143 15.36 21.03 -4.71
C ARG A 143 14.36 19.94 -5.12
N PHE A 144 13.88 19.24 -4.13
CA PHE A 144 12.73 18.34 -4.26
C PHE A 144 11.55 19.01 -3.57
N SER A 145 10.44 19.15 -4.26
CA SER A 145 9.20 19.61 -3.65
C SER A 145 7.99 18.85 -4.20
N ASN A 146 7.01 18.69 -3.35
CA ASN A 146 5.71 18.15 -3.71
C ASN A 146 4.65 18.94 -2.95
N ASN A 147 3.71 19.52 -3.68
CA ASN A 147 2.56 20.21 -3.13
C ASN A 147 1.32 19.57 -3.73
N THR A 148 0.48 18.99 -2.91
CA THR A 148 -0.74 18.30 -3.35
C THR A 148 -1.95 18.87 -2.63
N PHE A 149 -2.94 19.28 -3.39
CA PHE A 149 -4.25 19.65 -2.90
C PHE A 149 -5.27 18.62 -3.37
N ALA A 150 -6.12 18.16 -2.47
CA ALA A 150 -7.17 17.19 -2.77
C ALA A 150 -8.50 17.61 -2.15
N ILE A 151 -9.60 17.34 -2.87
CA ILE A 151 -10.95 17.47 -2.36
C ILE A 151 -11.74 16.22 -2.70
N GLY A 152 -12.74 15.89 -1.88
CA GLY A 152 -13.58 14.74 -2.16
C GLY A 152 -14.92 14.79 -1.46
N VAL A 153 -15.79 13.93 -1.94
CA VAL A 153 -17.15 13.72 -1.43
C VAL A 153 -17.39 12.22 -1.32
N ASP A 154 -17.87 11.81 -0.15
CA ASP A 154 -18.24 10.42 0.13
C ASP A 154 -19.72 10.35 0.46
N PHE A 155 -20.46 9.49 -0.23
CA PHE A 155 -21.87 9.24 0.00
C PHE A 155 -22.12 7.75 0.24
N ASP A 156 -22.72 7.43 1.39
CA ASP A 156 -23.13 6.08 1.77
C ASP A 156 -24.62 6.07 2.05
N HIS A 157 -25.35 5.14 1.45
CA HIS A 157 -26.78 4.98 1.68
C HIS A 157 -27.15 3.52 1.89
N ARG A 158 -27.86 3.23 3.00
CA ARG A 158 -28.43 1.90 3.29
C ARG A 158 -29.87 1.84 2.81
N VAL A 159 -30.16 0.87 1.96
CA VAL A 159 -31.51 0.59 1.48
C VAL A 159 -32.09 -0.55 2.31
N ARG A 160 -32.97 -0.21 3.26
CA ARG A 160 -33.82 -1.13 4.05
C ARG A 160 -33.22 -2.53 4.27
N ASN A 161 -32.17 -2.69 5.04
CA ASN A 161 -31.56 -3.98 5.39
C ASN A 161 -31.12 -4.89 4.20
N THR A 162 -31.27 -4.45 2.96
CA THR A 162 -31.00 -5.25 1.77
C THR A 162 -29.69 -4.90 1.09
N GLY A 163 -29.23 -3.66 1.19
CA GLY A 163 -28.03 -3.27 0.49
C GLY A 163 -27.43 -1.96 0.96
N VAL A 164 -26.21 -1.70 0.48
CA VAL A 164 -25.46 -0.46 0.73
C VAL A 164 -24.97 0.09 -0.60
N LEU A 165 -25.28 1.35 -0.87
CA LEU A 165 -24.76 2.13 -1.98
C LEU A 165 -23.61 3.01 -1.46
N ASN A 166 -22.45 2.91 -2.08
CA ASN A 166 -21.34 3.84 -1.87
C ASN A 166 -21.06 4.61 -3.16
N LEU A 167 -20.97 5.92 -3.05
CA LEU A 167 -20.49 6.79 -4.13
C LEU A 167 -19.33 7.61 -3.58
N LYS A 168 -18.22 7.67 -4.32
CA LYS A 168 -17.07 8.47 -3.94
C LYS A 168 -16.60 9.26 -5.14
N PHE A 169 -16.29 10.50 -4.89
CA PHE A 169 -15.63 11.41 -5.81
C PHE A 169 -14.44 12.04 -5.11
N ALA A 170 -13.30 12.06 -5.76
CA ALA A 170 -12.13 12.80 -5.31
C ALA A 170 -11.40 13.39 -6.52
N THR A 171 -10.88 14.57 -6.35
CA THR A 171 -9.93 15.14 -7.30
C THR A 171 -8.76 15.72 -6.55
N ASN A 172 -7.57 15.57 -7.11
CA ASN A 172 -6.37 16.20 -6.58
C ASN A 172 -5.59 16.89 -7.70
N TYR A 173 -4.83 17.88 -7.27
CA TYR A 173 -3.87 18.57 -8.08
C TYR A 173 -2.55 18.60 -7.32
N GLY A 174 -1.47 18.20 -7.97
CA GLY A 174 -0.13 18.16 -7.42
C GLY A 174 0.84 18.89 -8.31
N ARG A 175 1.70 19.72 -7.69
CA ARG A 175 2.84 20.32 -8.35
C ARG A 175 4.13 19.79 -7.77
N LEU A 176 4.95 19.19 -8.62
CA LEU A 176 6.19 18.55 -8.25
C LEU A 176 7.38 19.28 -8.88
N GLU A 177 8.48 19.28 -8.15
CA GLU A 177 9.76 19.76 -8.62
C GLU A 177 10.83 18.76 -8.17
N ALA A 178 11.60 18.26 -9.09
CA ALA A 178 12.74 17.40 -8.84
C ALA A 178 13.89 17.79 -9.77
N PRO A 179 15.13 17.41 -9.43
CA PRO A 179 16.28 17.71 -10.29
C PRO A 179 16.10 17.11 -11.68
N THR A 180 16.42 17.90 -12.69
CA THR A 180 16.59 17.44 -14.05
C THR A 180 17.77 16.44 -14.13
N GLY A 181 17.60 15.34 -14.85
CA GLY A 181 18.63 14.29 -15.00
C GLY A 181 18.27 12.97 -14.34
N TYR A 182 17.43 12.95 -13.29
CA TYR A 182 16.93 11.73 -12.67
C TYR A 182 15.40 11.65 -12.68
N SER A 183 14.75 12.76 -12.93
CA SER A 183 13.30 12.86 -13.02
C SER A 183 12.91 13.90 -14.06
N ALA A 184 11.62 14.03 -14.29
CA ALA A 184 11.04 14.93 -15.28
C ALA A 184 11.14 16.43 -14.94
N GLY A 185 11.89 16.83 -13.90
CA GLY A 185 11.98 18.24 -13.53
C GLY A 185 10.71 18.75 -12.84
N LYS A 186 10.13 19.85 -13.33
CA LYS A 186 8.84 20.36 -12.83
C LYS A 186 7.71 19.79 -13.64
N HIS A 187 6.68 19.31 -12.97
CA HIS A 187 5.46 18.84 -13.62
C HIS A 187 4.24 18.99 -12.71
N ASP A 188 3.11 19.19 -13.34
CA ASP A 188 1.82 19.28 -12.70
C ASP A 188 1.03 17.98 -12.92
N ILE A 189 0.36 17.49 -11.89
CA ILE A 189 -0.44 16.27 -11.93
C ILE A 189 -1.85 16.57 -11.48
N GLY A 190 -2.82 16.13 -12.28
CA GLY A 190 -4.23 16.17 -11.93
C GLY A 190 -4.81 14.76 -11.89
N MET A 191 -5.34 14.33 -10.74
CA MET A 191 -6.04 13.06 -10.64
C MET A 191 -7.50 13.28 -10.32
N THR A 192 -8.38 12.52 -10.98
CA THR A 192 -9.80 12.52 -10.69
C THR A 192 -10.27 11.09 -10.55
N ASP A 193 -10.91 10.80 -9.43
CA ASP A 193 -11.43 9.49 -9.07
C ASP A 193 -12.94 9.57 -8.87
N LEU A 194 -13.68 8.71 -9.55
CA LEU A 194 -15.09 8.48 -9.33
C LEU A 194 -15.32 7.00 -9.13
N SER A 195 -16.04 6.61 -8.10
CA SER A 195 -16.44 5.22 -7.89
C SER A 195 -17.86 5.11 -7.38
N ALA A 196 -18.56 4.09 -7.86
CA ALA A 196 -19.89 3.70 -7.41
C ALA A 196 -19.86 2.21 -7.11
N ALA A 197 -20.43 1.82 -5.97
CA ALA A 197 -20.52 0.41 -5.62
C ALA A 197 -21.82 0.13 -4.87
N TRP A 198 -22.46 -0.97 -5.22
CA TRP A 198 -23.66 -1.49 -4.63
C TRP A 198 -23.45 -2.90 -4.14
N TRP A 199 -23.73 -3.15 -2.87
CA TRP A 199 -23.73 -4.48 -2.27
C TRP A 199 -25.12 -4.76 -1.76
N ALA A 200 -25.65 -5.94 -2.08
CA ALA A 200 -26.95 -6.33 -1.60
C ALA A 200 -27.05 -7.85 -1.40
N ARG A 201 -28.07 -8.24 -0.67
CA ARG A 201 -28.38 -9.64 -0.42
C ARG A 201 -29.89 -9.89 -0.51
N ALA A 202 -30.25 -10.91 -1.27
CA ALA A 202 -31.60 -11.40 -1.38
C ALA A 202 -31.64 -12.90 -1.00
N GLY A 203 -32.10 -13.20 0.21
CA GLY A 203 -32.13 -14.58 0.73
C GLY A 203 -30.75 -15.23 0.77
N ARG A 204 -30.54 -16.27 -0.04
CA ARG A 204 -29.29 -17.02 -0.17
C ARG A 204 -28.29 -16.40 -1.16
N VAL A 205 -28.72 -15.41 -1.93
CA VAL A 205 -27.91 -14.78 -2.97
C VAL A 205 -27.37 -13.47 -2.45
N GLY A 206 -26.06 -13.32 -2.44
CA GLY A 206 -25.36 -12.05 -2.28
C GLY A 206 -24.86 -11.57 -3.64
N TYR A 207 -24.93 -10.29 -3.90
CA TYR A 207 -24.39 -9.71 -5.12
C TYR A 207 -23.78 -8.34 -4.86
N HIS A 208 -22.79 -8.02 -5.65
CA HIS A 208 -22.22 -6.67 -5.68
C HIS A 208 -21.96 -6.25 -7.12
N VAL A 209 -22.05 -4.96 -7.36
CA VAL A 209 -21.71 -4.33 -8.63
C VAL A 209 -20.95 -3.07 -8.31
N GLY A 210 -19.93 -2.77 -9.07
CA GLY A 210 -19.15 -1.55 -8.92
C GLY A 210 -18.64 -1.05 -10.25
N ALA A 211 -18.45 0.25 -10.33
CA ALA A 211 -17.79 0.92 -11.43
C ALA A 211 -16.84 1.96 -10.87
N SER A 212 -15.72 2.16 -11.54
CA SER A 212 -14.76 3.20 -11.20
C SER A 212 -14.22 3.87 -12.46
N PHE A 213 -13.95 5.14 -12.33
CA PHE A 213 -13.30 5.96 -13.34
C PHE A 213 -12.14 6.68 -12.67
N HIS A 214 -10.96 6.58 -13.27
CA HIS A 214 -9.75 7.23 -12.80
C HIS A 214 -9.11 7.96 -13.97
N ARG A 215 -8.88 9.24 -13.81
CA ARG A 215 -8.10 10.04 -14.75
C ARG A 215 -6.80 10.46 -14.06
N PHE A 216 -5.69 10.27 -14.73
CA PHE A 216 -4.38 10.76 -14.34
C PHE A 216 -3.87 11.67 -15.46
N GLY A 217 -3.97 12.99 -15.26
CA GLY A 217 -3.43 13.99 -16.17
C GLY A 217 -2.07 14.45 -15.70
N PHE A 218 -1.19 14.73 -16.61
CA PHE A 218 0.13 15.30 -16.34
C PHE A 218 0.44 16.37 -17.39
N ASP A 219 1.20 17.35 -16.95
CA ASP A 219 1.72 18.46 -17.77
C ASP A 219 3.13 18.77 -17.26
N GLU A 220 4.10 18.70 -18.13
CA GLU A 220 5.49 18.97 -17.82
C GLU A 220 5.85 20.39 -18.26
N ASP A 221 6.58 21.12 -17.42
CA ASP A 221 6.99 22.49 -17.74
C ASP A 221 7.99 22.49 -18.92
N LYS A 222 7.70 23.31 -19.92
CA LYS A 222 8.49 23.40 -21.16
C LYS A 222 9.94 23.86 -20.94
N ASP A 223 10.23 24.46 -19.78
CA ASP A 223 11.60 24.85 -19.40
C ASP A 223 12.52 23.63 -19.12
N ASN A 224 11.98 22.42 -19.11
CA ASN A 224 12.77 21.19 -18.98
C ASN A 224 13.45 20.74 -20.29
N ASP A 225 13.27 21.46 -21.39
CA ASP A 225 13.89 21.19 -22.70
C ASP A 225 15.43 21.19 -22.71
N LEU A 226 16.07 21.63 -21.62
CA LEU A 226 17.52 21.76 -21.50
C LEU A 226 18.30 20.46 -21.28
N LEU A 227 17.62 19.34 -21.15
CA LEU A 227 18.28 18.04 -20.88
C LEU A 227 18.87 17.35 -22.10
N TRP A 228 18.61 17.85 -23.31
CA TRP A 228 19.00 17.18 -24.56
C TRP A 228 19.75 18.10 -25.51
N ASP A 229 20.98 18.46 -25.14
CA ASP A 229 21.94 19.15 -26.01
C ASP A 229 22.56 18.19 -27.07
N GLY A 230 21.83 17.14 -27.47
CA GLY A 230 22.24 16.21 -28.51
C GLY A 230 21.62 16.53 -29.87
N PRO A 231 22.25 16.11 -31.00
CA PRO A 231 21.65 16.29 -32.32
C PRO A 231 20.31 15.57 -32.39
N ALA A 232 19.27 16.31 -32.73
CA ALA A 232 17.90 15.80 -32.80
C ALA A 232 17.78 14.46 -33.56
N PRO A 233 16.96 13.52 -33.07
CA PRO A 233 15.52 13.69 -32.99
C PRO A 233 14.93 13.36 -31.60
N SER A 234 15.16 14.14 -30.64
CA SER A 234 15.15 13.70 -29.24
C SER A 234 14.09 14.33 -28.35
N ARG A 235 12.99 14.81 -28.88
CA ARG A 235 11.77 15.06 -28.09
C ARG A 235 10.93 13.79 -28.01
N ILE A 236 11.43 12.82 -27.28
CA ILE A 236 10.75 11.54 -27.08
C ILE A 236 9.81 11.60 -25.87
N LEU A 237 10.03 12.49 -24.93
CA LEU A 237 9.15 12.66 -23.78
C LEU A 237 7.94 13.52 -24.20
N HIS A 238 6.77 12.91 -24.13
CA HIS A 238 5.52 13.66 -24.24
C HIS A 238 5.28 14.42 -22.95
N THR A 239 5.14 15.73 -23.06
CA THR A 239 5.12 16.67 -21.95
C THR A 239 3.75 16.85 -21.33
N ASP A 240 2.69 16.46 -22.04
CA ASP A 240 1.31 16.57 -21.57
C ASP A 240 0.47 15.37 -22.01
N GLY A 241 -0.53 15.05 -21.21
CA GLY A 241 -1.44 13.95 -21.54
C GLY A 241 -2.34 13.55 -20.39
N ALA A 242 -3.21 12.60 -20.67
CA ALA A 242 -4.04 12.02 -19.65
C ALA A 242 -4.26 10.52 -19.89
N GLU A 243 -3.97 9.74 -18.88
CA GLU A 243 -4.32 8.33 -18.79
C GLU A 243 -5.71 8.19 -18.16
N ILE A 244 -6.56 7.36 -18.74
CA ILE A 244 -7.91 7.10 -18.25
C ILE A 244 -8.06 5.60 -18.00
N LEU A 245 -8.39 5.25 -16.75
CA LEU A 245 -8.71 3.88 -16.36
C LEU A 245 -10.21 3.78 -16.00
N PHE A 246 -10.93 2.97 -16.73
CA PHE A 246 -12.29 2.59 -16.42
C PHE A 246 -12.29 1.18 -15.83
N GLY A 247 -12.88 1.00 -14.65
CA GLY A 247 -13.02 -0.28 -13.97
C GLY A 247 -14.48 -0.64 -13.76
N ALA A 248 -14.83 -1.89 -13.99
CA ALA A 248 -16.12 -2.46 -13.62
C ALA A 248 -15.90 -3.76 -12.83
N ALA A 249 -16.72 -4.00 -11.82
CA ALA A 249 -16.68 -5.22 -11.04
C ALA A 249 -18.10 -5.71 -10.75
N ALA A 250 -18.30 -7.01 -10.81
CA ALA A 250 -19.54 -7.66 -10.41
C ALA A 250 -19.23 -8.97 -9.69
N GLY A 251 -19.99 -9.30 -8.68
CA GLY A 251 -19.86 -10.58 -7.99
C GLY A 251 -21.22 -11.13 -7.61
N LEU A 252 -21.32 -12.43 -7.74
CA LEU A 252 -22.47 -13.22 -7.35
C LEU A 252 -22.02 -14.31 -6.39
N THR A 253 -22.68 -14.42 -5.25
CA THR A 253 -22.41 -15.45 -4.24
C THR A 253 -23.68 -16.16 -3.87
N PHE A 254 -23.69 -17.47 -3.96
CA PHE A 254 -24.80 -18.31 -3.57
C PHE A 254 -24.42 -19.14 -2.34
N ARG A 255 -25.22 -19.07 -1.27
CA ARG A 255 -25.06 -19.90 -0.07
C ARG A 255 -25.67 -21.28 -0.28
N THR A 256 -24.85 -22.32 -0.09
CA THR A 256 -25.31 -23.72 -0.18
C THR A 256 -25.92 -24.19 1.13
N GLY A 257 -26.80 -25.20 1.06
CA GLY A 257 -27.68 -25.80 2.07
C GLY A 257 -27.52 -25.47 3.56
N ASN A 258 -26.35 -25.70 4.14
CA ASN A 258 -26.13 -25.57 5.60
C ASN A 258 -25.47 -24.24 6.02
N ASP A 259 -25.54 -23.21 5.21
CA ASP A 259 -24.84 -21.92 5.40
C ASP A 259 -23.31 -22.01 5.57
N ARG A 260 -22.75 -23.21 5.40
CA ARG A 260 -21.29 -23.46 5.51
C ARG A 260 -20.56 -23.26 4.19
N GLY A 261 -21.24 -23.49 3.07
CA GLY A 261 -20.69 -23.40 1.74
C GLY A 261 -21.19 -22.17 0.99
N ARG A 262 -20.34 -21.63 0.13
CA ARG A 262 -20.66 -20.53 -0.77
C ARG A 262 -20.02 -20.81 -2.12
N ALA A 263 -20.80 -20.85 -3.17
CA ALA A 263 -20.29 -20.81 -4.53
C ALA A 263 -20.41 -19.39 -5.05
N GLY A 264 -19.44 -18.92 -5.78
CA GLY A 264 -19.49 -17.56 -6.31
C GLY A 264 -18.71 -17.39 -7.60
N LEU A 265 -18.99 -16.28 -8.26
CA LEU A 265 -18.28 -15.80 -9.44
C LEU A 265 -17.99 -14.33 -9.23
N GLU A 266 -16.74 -13.94 -9.37
CA GLU A 266 -16.30 -12.55 -9.44
C GLU A 266 -15.87 -12.24 -10.86
N VAL A 267 -16.32 -11.12 -11.37
CA VAL A 267 -15.96 -10.59 -12.69
C VAL A 267 -15.41 -9.19 -12.48
N LYS A 268 -14.24 -8.93 -13.05
CA LYS A 268 -13.62 -7.61 -13.02
C LYS A 268 -13.15 -7.28 -14.43
N ALA A 269 -13.41 -6.06 -14.88
CA ALA A 269 -12.92 -5.55 -16.15
C ALA A 269 -12.27 -4.19 -15.92
N ASP A 270 -11.02 -4.06 -16.35
CA ASP A 270 -10.27 -2.81 -16.30
C ASP A 270 -9.86 -2.46 -17.73
N PHE A 271 -10.16 -1.25 -18.17
CA PHE A 271 -9.80 -0.70 -19.49
C PHE A 271 -9.00 0.59 -19.29
N LEU A 272 -7.80 0.58 -19.82
CA LEU A 272 -6.83 1.66 -19.70
C LEU A 272 -6.63 2.31 -21.07
N SER A 273 -7.02 3.57 -21.20
CA SER A 273 -6.68 4.41 -22.35
C SER A 273 -5.45 5.22 -22.02
N ARG A 274 -4.44 5.15 -22.85
CA ARG A 274 -3.13 5.80 -22.69
C ARG A 274 -2.95 6.86 -23.76
N PRO A 275 -2.40 8.06 -23.41
CA PRO A 275 -2.01 9.06 -24.40
C PRO A 275 -0.74 8.62 -25.14
N ASP A 276 -0.33 9.39 -26.13
CA ASP A 276 1.02 9.30 -26.70
C ASP A 276 2.03 9.52 -25.59
N ALA A 277 3.12 8.77 -25.62
CA ALA A 277 4.06 8.74 -24.50
C ALA A 277 5.42 8.17 -24.95
N SER A 278 6.34 8.03 -24.02
CA SER A 278 7.61 7.33 -24.20
C SER A 278 7.54 5.89 -23.68
N THR A 279 8.34 5.02 -24.25
CA THR A 279 8.54 3.65 -23.78
C THR A 279 9.98 3.21 -24.01
N LEU A 280 10.36 2.10 -23.37
CA LEU A 280 11.64 1.44 -23.62
C LEU A 280 11.43 0.35 -24.67
N ALA A 281 12.23 0.36 -25.74
CA ALA A 281 12.22 -0.67 -26.76
C ALA A 281 13.63 -1.09 -27.16
N ALA A 282 13.81 -2.35 -27.52
CA ALA A 282 15.06 -2.82 -28.12
C ALA A 282 15.14 -2.28 -29.56
N THR A 283 16.09 -1.41 -29.82
CA THR A 283 16.33 -0.81 -31.14
C THR A 283 17.48 -1.50 -31.88
N ASP A 284 18.32 -2.23 -31.15
CA ASP A 284 19.43 -2.99 -31.70
C ASP A 284 19.09 -4.50 -31.70
N ALA A 285 18.99 -5.08 -32.91
CA ALA A 285 18.68 -6.50 -33.08
C ALA A 285 19.84 -7.40 -32.59
N ASP A 286 21.08 -6.91 -32.63
CA ASP A 286 22.26 -7.64 -32.22
C ASP A 286 22.49 -7.57 -30.69
N ASN A 287 21.87 -6.58 -30.04
CA ASN A 287 21.91 -6.41 -28.58
C ASN A 287 20.53 -6.17 -27.97
N PRO A 288 19.69 -7.20 -27.83
CA PRO A 288 18.32 -7.07 -27.31
C PRO A 288 18.27 -6.63 -25.83
N GLY A 289 19.41 -6.63 -25.14
CA GLY A 289 19.53 -6.07 -23.79
C GLY A 289 19.64 -4.53 -23.75
N HIS A 290 19.99 -3.93 -24.87
CA HIS A 290 20.02 -2.48 -25.04
C HIS A 290 18.61 -1.95 -25.32
N LEU A 291 18.12 -1.13 -24.42
CA LEU A 291 16.79 -0.50 -24.57
C LEU A 291 16.95 1.00 -24.71
N ASP A 292 16.45 1.53 -25.81
CA ASP A 292 16.37 2.96 -26.06
C ASP A 292 14.99 3.51 -25.71
N VAL A 293 14.95 4.81 -25.45
CA VAL A 293 13.70 5.55 -25.30
C VAL A 293 13.12 5.83 -26.67
N VAL A 294 11.92 5.38 -26.92
CA VAL A 294 11.22 5.59 -28.19
C VAL A 294 9.82 6.16 -27.95
N SER A 295 9.29 6.86 -28.95
CA SER A 295 7.89 7.31 -28.93
C SER A 295 6.95 6.13 -29.03
N ALA A 296 5.89 6.14 -28.25
CA ALA A 296 4.77 5.19 -28.31
C ALA A 296 3.46 5.94 -28.54
N GLU A 297 2.74 5.56 -29.60
CA GLU A 297 1.42 6.10 -29.84
C GLU A 297 0.44 5.71 -28.74
N GLY A 298 -0.57 6.54 -28.55
CA GLY A 298 -1.65 6.29 -27.60
C GLY A 298 -2.35 4.96 -27.91
N SER A 299 -2.71 4.24 -26.88
CA SER A 299 -3.25 2.88 -27.03
C SER A 299 -4.25 2.53 -25.91
N THR A 300 -4.99 1.46 -26.13
CA THR A 300 -5.91 0.93 -25.13
C THR A 300 -5.49 -0.47 -24.68
N LEU A 301 -5.38 -0.66 -23.39
CA LEU A 301 -5.18 -1.97 -22.76
C LEU A 301 -6.45 -2.37 -22.01
N GLY A 302 -6.80 -3.64 -22.05
CA GLY A 302 -7.90 -4.17 -21.24
C GLY A 302 -7.52 -5.48 -20.56
N VAL A 303 -8.07 -5.71 -19.40
CA VAL A 303 -8.01 -6.98 -18.66
C VAL A 303 -9.39 -7.30 -18.12
N VAL A 304 -9.93 -8.44 -18.51
CA VAL A 304 -11.16 -8.99 -17.95
C VAL A 304 -10.78 -10.23 -17.13
N SER A 305 -11.06 -10.18 -15.84
CA SER A 305 -10.78 -11.27 -14.89
C SER A 305 -12.07 -11.97 -14.51
N LEU A 306 -12.11 -13.28 -14.64
CA LEU A 306 -13.20 -14.15 -14.19
C LEU A 306 -12.65 -15.03 -13.07
N THR A 307 -13.30 -14.99 -11.89
CA THR A 307 -12.86 -15.78 -10.74
C THR A 307 -14.03 -16.59 -10.16
N PRO A 308 -14.34 -17.76 -10.73
CA PRO A 308 -15.21 -18.71 -10.08
C PRO A 308 -14.54 -19.27 -8.83
N TYR A 309 -15.31 -19.41 -7.76
CA TYR A 309 -14.81 -19.96 -6.51
C TYR A 309 -15.86 -20.73 -5.72
N TYR A 310 -15.39 -21.63 -4.88
CA TYR A 310 -16.14 -22.24 -3.82
C TYR A 310 -15.47 -21.97 -2.48
N ALA A 311 -16.22 -21.47 -1.51
CA ALA A 311 -15.73 -21.23 -0.16
C ALA A 311 -16.54 -22.04 0.85
N PHE A 312 -15.84 -22.60 1.84
CA PHE A 312 -16.42 -23.39 2.90
C PHE A 312 -15.80 -22.96 4.23
N GLY A 313 -16.63 -22.81 5.26
CA GLY A 313 -16.14 -22.53 6.61
C GLY A 313 -17.12 -21.71 7.45
N ARG A 314 -16.83 -21.61 8.75
CA ARG A 314 -17.62 -20.84 9.74
C ARG A 314 -16.80 -19.89 10.59
N GLY A 315 -15.53 -19.65 10.25
CA GLY A 315 -14.62 -18.83 11.05
C GLY A 315 -14.03 -19.54 12.27
N ARG A 316 -14.38 -20.80 12.52
CA ARG A 316 -13.73 -21.71 13.47
C ARG A 316 -13.52 -23.07 12.81
N GLY A 317 -12.35 -23.68 13.06
CA GLY A 317 -11.92 -24.88 12.36
C GLY A 317 -11.39 -24.55 10.97
N VAL A 318 -11.81 -25.32 9.97
CA VAL A 318 -11.34 -25.14 8.58
C VAL A 318 -12.20 -24.13 7.84
N ASP A 319 -11.57 -23.10 7.31
CA ASP A 319 -12.11 -22.19 6.30
C ASP A 319 -11.30 -22.40 5.01
N LEU A 320 -11.98 -22.67 3.92
CA LEU A 320 -11.39 -22.98 2.62
C LEU A 320 -12.04 -22.12 1.54
N ARG A 321 -11.24 -21.48 0.71
CA ARG A 321 -11.64 -20.89 -0.56
C ARG A 321 -10.83 -21.55 -1.66
N LEU A 322 -11.51 -22.13 -2.63
CA LEU A 322 -10.93 -22.69 -3.84
C LEU A 322 -11.47 -21.93 -5.04
N GLY A 323 -10.62 -21.21 -5.71
CA GLY A 323 -10.96 -20.46 -6.89
C GLY A 323 -9.84 -20.52 -7.93
N VAL A 324 -10.21 -20.16 -9.14
CA VAL A 324 -9.29 -20.02 -10.27
C VAL A 324 -9.57 -18.66 -10.91
N ARG A 325 -8.54 -17.86 -11.06
CA ARG A 325 -8.62 -16.59 -11.79
C ARG A 325 -8.21 -16.81 -13.25
N VAL A 326 -9.06 -16.41 -14.14
CA VAL A 326 -8.83 -16.41 -15.59
C VAL A 326 -8.79 -14.97 -16.05
N ASP A 327 -7.66 -14.53 -16.59
CA ASP A 327 -7.47 -13.18 -17.12
C ASP A 327 -7.45 -13.23 -18.65
N ILE A 328 -8.29 -12.43 -19.28
CA ILE A 328 -8.39 -12.24 -20.73
C ILE A 328 -8.00 -10.80 -21.03
N SER A 329 -6.96 -10.62 -21.84
CA SER A 329 -6.36 -9.31 -22.07
C SER A 329 -6.53 -8.86 -23.51
N THR A 330 -6.76 -7.56 -23.70
CA THR A 330 -6.85 -6.89 -24.99
C THR A 330 -5.81 -5.79 -25.10
N GLY A 331 -5.43 -5.45 -26.32
CA GLY A 331 -4.37 -4.46 -26.57
C GLY A 331 -2.98 -4.94 -26.15
N GLY A 332 -1.94 -4.17 -26.47
CA GLY A 332 -0.54 -4.44 -26.14
C GLY A 332 0.05 -5.71 -26.78
N THR A 333 1.30 -5.98 -26.41
CA THR A 333 2.04 -7.17 -26.81
C THR A 333 1.86 -8.30 -25.78
N GLY A 334 2.35 -9.48 -26.05
CA GLY A 334 2.32 -10.60 -25.11
C GLY A 334 1.06 -11.47 -25.16
N LYS A 335 0.99 -12.41 -24.24
CA LYS A 335 -0.11 -13.39 -24.14
C LYS A 335 -1.41 -12.70 -23.74
N LYS A 336 -2.51 -13.16 -24.34
CA LYS A 336 -3.86 -12.62 -24.12
C LYS A 336 -4.68 -13.42 -23.10
N PHE A 337 -4.19 -14.54 -22.64
CA PHE A 337 -4.89 -15.43 -21.73
C PHE A 337 -3.95 -15.95 -20.66
N HIS A 338 -4.35 -15.76 -19.40
CA HIS A 338 -3.61 -16.24 -18.24
C HIS A 338 -4.55 -16.92 -17.25
N ILE A 339 -4.02 -17.90 -16.54
CA ILE A 339 -4.71 -18.59 -15.46
C ILE A 339 -3.82 -18.49 -14.21
N ALA A 340 -4.45 -18.18 -13.09
CA ALA A 340 -3.79 -18.08 -11.80
C ALA A 340 -4.65 -18.71 -10.69
N PRO A 341 -4.07 -19.19 -9.58
CA PRO A 341 -4.83 -19.67 -8.44
C PRO A 341 -5.49 -18.51 -7.67
N ASP A 342 -6.63 -18.80 -7.03
CA ASP A 342 -7.27 -18.01 -5.98
C ASP A 342 -7.68 -18.96 -4.85
N VAL A 343 -6.69 -19.43 -4.07
CA VAL A 343 -6.86 -20.42 -3.04
C VAL A 343 -6.47 -19.85 -1.69
N THR A 344 -7.31 -20.07 -0.69
CA THR A 344 -7.00 -19.76 0.71
C THR A 344 -7.50 -20.90 1.59
N LEU A 345 -6.61 -21.46 2.39
CA LEU A 345 -6.92 -22.42 3.44
C LEU A 345 -6.53 -21.80 4.78
N THR A 346 -7.47 -21.78 5.71
CA THR A 346 -7.22 -21.32 7.08
C THR A 346 -7.76 -22.37 8.04
N TYR A 347 -6.98 -22.73 9.03
CA TYR A 347 -7.41 -23.55 10.15
C TYR A 347 -7.25 -22.76 11.44
N SER A 348 -8.36 -22.52 12.14
CA SER A 348 -8.39 -21.74 13.38
C SER A 348 -8.87 -22.62 14.53
N ALA A 349 -8.03 -22.76 15.56
CA ALA A 349 -8.31 -23.45 16.81
C ALA A 349 -7.95 -22.55 17.98
N ASP A 350 -8.94 -22.18 18.81
CA ASP A 350 -8.81 -21.31 19.98
C ASP A 350 -7.81 -20.13 19.79
N ALA A 351 -6.57 -20.32 20.21
CA ALA A 351 -5.52 -19.31 20.15
C ALA A 351 -4.49 -19.56 19.02
N ALA A 352 -4.78 -20.44 18.06
CA ALA A 352 -3.87 -20.77 16.98
C ALA A 352 -4.58 -20.70 15.62
N THR A 353 -3.94 -20.10 14.63
CA THR A 353 -4.43 -20.08 13.26
C THR A 353 -3.28 -20.42 12.31
N VAL A 354 -3.49 -21.40 11.46
CA VAL A 354 -2.59 -21.74 10.35
C VAL A 354 -3.27 -21.33 9.05
N TYR A 355 -2.54 -20.72 8.15
CA TYR A 355 -3.08 -20.40 6.84
C TYR A 355 -2.10 -20.69 5.71
N VAL A 356 -2.65 -20.97 4.55
CA VAL A 356 -1.93 -21.02 3.27
C VAL A 356 -2.78 -20.28 2.24
N ARG A 357 -2.13 -19.41 1.48
CA ARG A 357 -2.76 -18.64 0.42
C ARG A 357 -1.95 -18.79 -0.86
N ALA A 358 -2.62 -19.03 -1.97
CA ALA A 358 -2.02 -19.03 -3.30
C ALA A 358 -2.85 -18.13 -4.21
N THR A 359 -2.22 -17.10 -4.76
CA THR A 359 -2.87 -16.10 -5.62
C THR A 359 -2.01 -15.80 -6.84
N GLY A 360 -2.58 -15.11 -7.81
CA GLY A 360 -1.88 -14.62 -8.97
C GLY A 360 -2.79 -13.79 -9.85
N GLY A 361 -2.34 -13.48 -11.07
CA GLY A 361 -3.12 -12.76 -12.04
C GLY A 361 -2.34 -11.66 -12.77
N GLU A 362 -3.03 -10.97 -13.63
CA GLU A 362 -2.51 -9.90 -14.45
C GLU A 362 -2.76 -8.53 -13.81
N VAL A 363 -1.80 -7.61 -13.97
CA VAL A 363 -1.84 -6.26 -13.42
C VAL A 363 -1.59 -5.26 -14.54
N LEU A 364 -2.47 -4.27 -14.68
CA LEU A 364 -2.25 -3.12 -15.53
C LEU A 364 -1.28 -2.15 -14.87
N ASN A 365 -0.21 -1.80 -15.56
CA ASN A 365 0.73 -0.78 -15.13
C ASN A 365 0.23 0.59 -15.57
N THR A 366 -0.07 1.45 -14.63
CA THR A 366 -0.65 2.78 -14.86
C THR A 366 0.28 3.88 -14.37
N GLN A 367 0.24 5.06 -14.98
CA GLN A 367 0.94 6.25 -14.50
C GLN A 367 0.59 6.54 -13.02
N ARG A 368 -0.69 6.35 -12.68
CA ARG A 368 -1.16 6.49 -11.31
C ARG A 368 -0.45 5.54 -10.34
N SER A 369 -0.22 4.27 -10.74
CA SER A 369 0.48 3.30 -9.90
C SER A 369 1.96 3.66 -9.72
N LEU A 370 2.58 4.20 -10.75
CA LEU A 370 3.96 4.68 -10.70
C LEU A 370 4.08 5.93 -9.81
N TYR A 371 3.16 6.88 -9.95
CA TYR A 371 3.09 8.04 -9.08
C TYR A 371 2.88 7.66 -7.60
N ALA A 372 2.04 6.67 -7.33
CA ALA A 372 1.86 6.14 -5.98
C ALA A 372 3.13 5.45 -5.44
N TYR A 373 3.93 4.84 -6.32
CA TYR A 373 5.22 4.28 -5.94
C TYR A 373 6.24 5.38 -5.63
N SER A 374 6.36 6.37 -6.48
CA SER A 374 7.11 7.60 -6.23
C SER A 374 6.56 8.76 -7.05
N PRO A 375 6.25 9.91 -6.42
CA PRO A 375 5.81 11.09 -7.15
C PRO A 375 6.90 11.69 -8.04
N PHE A 376 8.14 11.29 -7.88
CA PHE A 376 9.29 11.79 -8.64
C PHE A 376 9.67 10.92 -9.84
N PHE A 377 8.87 9.91 -10.17
CA PHE A 377 9.04 9.22 -11.44
C PHE A 377 8.72 10.15 -12.62
N PRO A 378 9.46 10.02 -13.71
CA PRO A 378 9.10 10.71 -14.95
C PRO A 378 7.67 10.37 -15.38
N VAL A 379 6.91 11.37 -15.77
CA VAL A 379 5.57 11.23 -16.35
C VAL A 379 5.65 10.96 -17.85
N GLY A 380 4.56 10.59 -18.48
CA GLY A 380 4.51 10.36 -19.90
C GLY A 380 5.19 9.06 -20.35
N TRP A 381 5.23 8.03 -19.52
CA TRP A 381 5.76 6.72 -19.86
C TRP A 381 4.66 5.67 -20.02
N GLN A 382 4.79 4.82 -21.04
CA GLN A 382 3.91 3.68 -21.24
C GLN A 382 4.59 2.39 -20.83
N TYR A 383 3.88 1.56 -20.07
CA TYR A 383 4.30 0.23 -19.68
C TYR A 383 3.22 -0.79 -20.00
N GLU A 384 3.64 -1.96 -20.45
CA GLU A 384 2.76 -3.09 -20.66
C GLU A 384 2.28 -3.69 -19.32
N ARG A 385 1.49 -4.71 -19.40
CA ARG A 385 0.98 -5.44 -18.24
C ARG A 385 2.08 -6.26 -17.58
N SER A 386 1.99 -6.41 -16.28
CA SER A 386 2.77 -7.39 -15.51
C SER A 386 1.92 -8.61 -15.18
N HIS A 387 2.50 -9.79 -15.19
CA HIS A 387 1.80 -11.02 -14.87
C HIS A 387 2.46 -11.73 -13.69
N MET A 388 1.68 -12.12 -12.68
CA MET A 388 2.10 -12.93 -11.56
C MET A 388 1.48 -14.32 -11.65
N PRO A 389 2.17 -15.32 -12.21
CA PRO A 389 1.64 -16.67 -12.33
C PRO A 389 1.31 -17.29 -10.98
N LEU A 390 2.14 -17.03 -9.98
CA LEU A 390 2.00 -17.64 -8.66
C LEU A 390 2.63 -16.79 -7.57
N ASN A 391 1.85 -16.57 -6.52
CA ASN A 391 2.29 -16.06 -5.24
C ASN A 391 1.71 -16.94 -4.14
N VAL A 392 2.57 -17.63 -3.40
CA VAL A 392 2.19 -18.51 -2.29
C VAL A 392 2.72 -17.91 -0.99
N GLU A 393 1.86 -17.78 -0.01
CA GLU A 393 2.20 -17.38 1.35
C GLU A 393 1.53 -18.34 2.34
N GLY A 394 2.24 -18.73 3.38
CA GLY A 394 1.70 -19.50 4.48
C GLY A 394 2.23 -19.00 5.81
N GLY A 395 1.45 -19.18 6.86
CA GLY A 395 1.83 -18.72 8.18
C GLY A 395 1.09 -19.43 9.30
N PHE A 396 1.65 -19.22 10.47
CA PHE A 396 1.14 -19.74 11.72
C PHE A 396 1.05 -18.58 12.70
N ASN A 397 -0.17 -18.26 13.14
CA ASN A 397 -0.46 -17.21 14.10
C ASN A 397 -0.84 -17.85 15.44
N LEU A 398 -0.26 -17.35 16.52
CA LEU A 398 -0.51 -17.73 17.90
C LEU A 398 -1.02 -16.56 18.70
N GLY A 399 -2.02 -16.78 19.53
CA GLY A 399 -2.61 -15.77 20.41
C GLY A 399 -4.01 -15.31 19.94
N PRO A 400 -4.58 -14.29 20.61
CA PRO A 400 -3.95 -13.49 21.66
C PRO A 400 -3.93 -14.20 23.03
N TRP A 401 -2.76 -14.18 23.68
CA TRP A 401 -2.64 -14.55 25.10
C TRP A 401 -2.39 -13.30 25.94
N SER A 402 -3.33 -12.92 26.74
CA SER A 402 -3.23 -11.68 27.54
C SER A 402 -2.82 -10.44 26.71
N GLY A 403 -3.30 -10.39 25.45
CA GLY A 403 -3.01 -9.31 24.52
C GLY A 403 -1.77 -9.51 23.64
N PHE A 404 -0.98 -10.57 23.84
CA PHE A 404 0.17 -10.90 23.01
C PHE A 404 -0.22 -11.86 21.86
N SER A 405 0.23 -11.58 20.65
CA SER A 405 0.18 -12.52 19.53
C SER A 405 1.48 -12.54 18.73
N ALA A 406 1.75 -13.68 18.14
CA ALA A 406 2.93 -13.93 17.31
C ALA A 406 2.53 -14.65 16.03
N GLU A 407 3.08 -14.22 14.90
CA GLU A 407 2.89 -14.85 13.60
C GLU A 407 4.24 -15.15 12.97
N VAL A 408 4.43 -16.38 12.53
CA VAL A 408 5.54 -16.77 11.66
C VAL A 408 4.96 -17.01 10.28
N PHE A 409 5.56 -16.42 9.26
CA PHE A 409 5.08 -16.56 7.89
C PHE A 409 6.22 -16.72 6.90
N GLY A 410 5.91 -17.22 5.74
CA GLY A 410 6.84 -17.29 4.63
C GLY A 410 6.11 -17.52 3.32
N GLY A 411 6.77 -17.16 2.23
CA GLY A 411 6.17 -17.24 0.92
C GLY A 411 7.19 -17.30 -0.20
N TRP A 412 6.66 -17.52 -1.39
CA TRP A 412 7.40 -17.52 -2.63
C TRP A 412 6.53 -16.94 -3.75
N ALA A 413 7.12 -16.12 -4.60
CA ALA A 413 6.43 -15.54 -5.72
C ALA A 413 7.27 -15.58 -7.00
N ARG A 414 6.57 -15.63 -8.14
CA ARG A 414 7.11 -15.45 -9.47
C ARG A 414 6.29 -14.40 -10.19
N ALA A 415 6.95 -13.47 -10.85
CA ALA A 415 6.33 -12.45 -11.68
C ALA A 415 7.08 -12.32 -13.00
N ASN A 416 6.35 -12.10 -14.08
CA ASN A 416 6.87 -11.86 -15.41
C ASN A 416 6.52 -10.40 -15.79
N ASP A 417 7.43 -9.76 -16.54
CA ASP A 417 7.30 -8.36 -16.97
C ASP A 417 6.99 -7.41 -15.78
N TRP A 418 7.58 -7.71 -14.63
CA TRP A 418 7.39 -6.91 -13.42
C TRP A 418 8.20 -5.62 -13.50
N LEU A 419 7.56 -4.50 -13.21
CA LEU A 419 8.24 -3.20 -13.27
C LEU A 419 9.19 -3.03 -12.09
N MET A 420 10.47 -2.81 -12.39
CA MET A 420 11.50 -2.47 -11.41
C MET A 420 12.11 -1.10 -11.68
N PRO A 421 12.30 -0.28 -10.62
CA PRO A 421 13.02 0.98 -10.76
C PRO A 421 14.49 0.73 -11.08
N THR A 422 14.96 1.33 -12.15
CA THR A 422 16.33 1.23 -12.63
C THR A 422 16.87 2.59 -12.98
N LEU A 423 18.18 2.75 -12.92
CA LEU A 423 18.87 3.89 -13.53
C LEU A 423 19.32 3.45 -14.92
N THR A 424 18.85 4.12 -15.95
CA THR A 424 19.17 3.76 -17.34
C THR A 424 19.89 4.92 -18.01
N ALA A 425 21.07 4.67 -18.54
CA ALA A 425 21.78 5.64 -19.37
C ALA A 425 21.05 5.80 -20.70
N VAL A 426 20.76 7.04 -21.06
CA VAL A 426 20.03 7.41 -22.25
C VAL A 426 20.90 8.40 -23.03
N GLY A 427 21.38 8.01 -24.21
CA GLY A 427 22.26 8.85 -25.00
C GLY A 427 23.62 9.14 -24.33
N ALA A 428 24.31 10.21 -24.75
CA ALA A 428 25.65 10.53 -24.34
C ALA A 428 25.69 11.20 -22.94
N GLY A 429 25.54 10.39 -21.88
CA GLY A 429 25.82 10.84 -20.51
C GLY A 429 24.63 11.24 -19.66
N THR A 430 23.41 11.04 -20.14
CA THR A 430 22.20 11.27 -19.33
C THR A 430 21.70 9.96 -18.74
N GLU A 431 21.41 9.95 -17.44
CA GLU A 431 20.84 8.81 -16.73
C GLU A 431 19.43 9.15 -16.26
N LEU A 432 18.47 8.31 -16.58
CA LEU A 432 17.07 8.45 -16.15
C LEU A 432 16.65 7.32 -15.20
N THR A 433 15.90 7.67 -14.20
CA THR A 433 15.22 6.69 -13.36
C THR A 433 13.93 6.26 -14.07
N VAL A 434 13.90 5.03 -14.57
CA VAL A 434 12.75 4.48 -15.29
C VAL A 434 12.38 3.12 -14.71
N MET A 435 11.14 2.71 -14.93
CA MET A 435 10.74 1.34 -14.66
C MET A 435 11.12 0.43 -15.83
N ARG A 436 11.73 -0.70 -15.51
CA ARG A 436 12.07 -1.73 -16.50
C ARG A 436 11.25 -2.98 -16.24
N PRO A 437 10.60 -3.55 -17.28
CA PRO A 437 9.93 -4.85 -17.13
C PRO A 437 10.99 -5.95 -17.03
N VAL A 438 10.89 -6.78 -15.99
CA VAL A 438 11.83 -7.89 -15.73
C VAL A 438 11.10 -9.09 -15.16
N ASP A 439 11.65 -10.28 -15.40
CA ASP A 439 11.16 -11.49 -14.77
C ASP A 439 11.78 -11.65 -13.37
N LEU A 440 10.92 -11.84 -12.38
CA LEU A 440 11.32 -11.93 -10.97
C LEU A 440 10.86 -13.25 -10.36
N LYS A 441 11.67 -13.77 -9.45
CA LYS A 441 11.27 -14.81 -8.51
C LYS A 441 11.96 -14.59 -7.17
N GLY A 442 11.29 -14.92 -6.08
CA GLY A 442 11.88 -14.76 -4.77
C GLY A 442 11.07 -15.42 -3.68
N ALA A 443 11.76 -15.77 -2.60
CA ALA A 443 11.16 -16.24 -1.36
C ALA A 443 11.32 -15.17 -0.28
N HIS A 444 10.46 -15.22 0.72
CA HIS A 444 10.56 -14.42 1.93
C HIS A 444 10.08 -15.22 3.12
N ALA A 445 10.51 -14.83 4.31
CA ALA A 445 10.02 -15.36 5.56
C ALA A 445 10.11 -14.29 6.63
N GLY A 446 9.26 -14.35 7.63
CA GLY A 446 9.25 -13.34 8.67
C GLY A 446 8.53 -13.76 9.94
N LEU A 447 8.64 -12.85 10.91
CA LEU A 447 7.99 -12.92 12.21
C LEU A 447 7.28 -11.60 12.45
N ARG A 448 6.03 -11.65 12.91
CA ARG A 448 5.28 -10.50 13.41
C ARG A 448 4.89 -10.74 14.84
N LEU A 449 5.09 -9.74 15.68
CA LEU A 449 4.71 -9.75 17.08
C LEU A 449 3.76 -8.59 17.33
N SER A 450 2.72 -8.81 18.09
CA SER A 450 1.87 -7.73 18.57
C SER A 450 1.53 -7.91 20.05
N TYR A 451 1.45 -6.79 20.75
CA TYR A 451 1.04 -6.75 22.13
C TYR A 451 0.10 -5.59 22.36
N ALA A 452 -1.09 -5.89 22.86
CA ALA A 452 -2.09 -4.90 23.24
C ALA A 452 -2.44 -5.07 24.71
N TRP A 453 -2.18 -4.04 25.50
CA TRP A 453 -2.54 -4.04 26.91
C TRP A 453 -3.60 -2.99 27.18
N ARG A 454 -4.83 -3.48 27.38
CA ARG A 454 -6.01 -2.62 27.53
C ARG A 454 -6.08 -1.63 26.34
N SER A 455 -6.47 -0.37 26.61
CA SER A 455 -6.42 0.73 25.64
C SER A 455 -5.16 1.60 25.78
N MET A 456 -4.21 1.19 26.65
CA MET A 456 -3.07 2.01 27.03
C MET A 456 -1.84 1.78 26.19
N VAL A 457 -1.58 0.54 25.80
CA VAL A 457 -0.36 0.17 25.07
C VAL A 457 -0.73 -0.71 23.89
N ASP A 458 -0.23 -0.36 22.70
CA ASP A 458 -0.25 -1.18 21.48
C ASP A 458 1.17 -1.18 20.92
N VAL A 459 1.78 -2.35 20.82
CA VAL A 459 3.14 -2.53 20.28
C VAL A 459 3.07 -3.56 19.17
N ARG A 460 3.69 -3.25 18.05
CA ARG A 460 3.84 -4.15 16.91
C ARG A 460 5.29 -4.18 16.49
N ALA A 461 5.81 -5.35 16.24
CA ALA A 461 7.15 -5.53 15.69
C ALA A 461 7.11 -6.58 14.59
N SER A 462 7.91 -6.38 13.57
CA SER A 462 8.06 -7.35 12.50
C SER A 462 9.50 -7.43 12.01
N VAL A 463 9.89 -8.63 11.64
CA VAL A 463 11.17 -8.90 10.96
C VAL A 463 10.83 -9.71 9.71
N GLU A 464 11.26 -9.24 8.55
CA GLU A 464 11.11 -9.96 7.28
C GLU A 464 12.47 -10.12 6.61
N MET A 465 12.74 -11.30 6.13
CA MET A 465 13.94 -11.66 5.39
C MET A 465 13.56 -12.11 3.99
N ALA A 466 14.24 -11.57 2.98
CA ALA A 466 14.10 -11.97 1.59
C ALA A 466 15.45 -12.42 1.04
N PRO A 467 15.85 -13.69 1.24
CA PRO A 467 17.10 -14.19 0.72
C PRO A 467 17.09 -14.14 -0.80
N GLN A 468 18.16 -13.60 -1.37
CA GLN A 468 18.31 -13.43 -2.80
C GLN A 468 19.53 -14.23 -3.25
N LYS A 469 19.33 -15.12 -4.24
CA LYS A 469 20.43 -15.86 -4.91
C LYS A 469 20.61 -15.31 -6.31
N GLU A 470 21.85 -15.07 -6.70
CA GLU A 470 22.24 -14.76 -8.07
C GLU A 470 22.30 -16.05 -8.92
N GLY A 471 22.08 -15.93 -10.21
CA GLY A 471 22.44 -17.00 -11.14
C GLY A 471 21.32 -17.91 -11.65
N SER A 472 20.08 -17.47 -11.71
CA SER A 472 18.99 -18.34 -12.21
C SER A 472 18.26 -17.80 -13.46
N GLY A 473 18.85 -16.86 -14.21
CA GLY A 473 18.19 -16.25 -15.37
C GLY A 473 17.03 -15.30 -15.03
N TYR A 474 16.79 -15.05 -13.74
CA TYR A 474 15.81 -14.08 -13.25
C TYR A 474 16.52 -12.97 -12.52
N TYR A 475 16.00 -11.75 -12.69
CA TYR A 475 16.43 -10.63 -11.88
C TYR A 475 16.02 -10.84 -10.42
N LEU A 476 16.82 -10.29 -9.51
CA LEU A 476 16.48 -10.27 -8.10
C LEU A 476 15.60 -9.05 -7.81
N TRP A 477 14.69 -9.17 -6.85
CA TRP A 477 13.96 -8.02 -6.32
C TRP A 477 14.90 -7.09 -5.53
N ARG A 478 15.71 -6.30 -6.22
CA ARG A 478 16.78 -5.50 -5.63
C ARG A 478 16.29 -4.27 -4.89
N ASP A 479 15.14 -3.72 -5.27
CA ASP A 479 14.46 -2.69 -4.52
C ASP A 479 13.95 -3.20 -3.16
N ARG A 480 13.82 -4.53 -3.01
CA ARG A 480 13.46 -5.20 -1.77
C ARG A 480 14.69 -5.40 -0.89
N ALA A 481 14.63 -4.91 0.34
CA ALA A 481 15.71 -5.13 1.31
C ALA A 481 15.85 -6.62 1.68
N LYS A 482 17.08 -7.09 1.87
CA LYS A 482 17.34 -8.46 2.35
C LYS A 482 16.79 -8.70 3.75
N LEU A 483 16.75 -7.66 4.57
CA LEU A 483 16.21 -7.67 5.93
C LEU A 483 15.45 -6.37 6.15
N VAL A 484 14.21 -6.50 6.59
CA VAL A 484 13.36 -5.39 7.04
C VAL A 484 13.00 -5.63 8.48
N VAL A 485 13.22 -4.65 9.34
CA VAL A 485 12.77 -4.65 10.73
C VAL A 485 11.88 -3.44 10.92
N LYS A 486 10.67 -3.64 11.43
CA LYS A 486 9.75 -2.56 11.79
C LYS A 486 9.30 -2.75 13.22
N ALA A 487 9.19 -1.66 13.95
CA ALA A 487 8.63 -1.64 15.29
C ALA A 487 7.82 -0.37 15.47
N ASP A 488 6.58 -0.50 15.92
CA ASP A 488 5.67 0.60 16.19
C ASP A 488 5.11 0.44 17.61
N ALA A 489 5.05 1.52 18.35
CA ALA A 489 4.49 1.56 19.68
C ALA A 489 3.57 2.76 19.83
N THR A 490 2.38 2.52 20.35
CA THR A 490 1.44 3.58 20.77
C THR A 490 1.19 3.43 22.26
N VAL A 491 1.42 4.48 23.02
CA VAL A 491 1.22 4.51 24.47
C VAL A 491 0.27 5.65 24.82
N ARG A 492 -0.78 5.33 25.59
CA ARG A 492 -1.76 6.29 26.12
C ARG A 492 -1.71 6.31 27.64
N PRO A 493 -0.73 7.04 28.23
CA PRO A 493 -0.56 7.07 29.69
C PRO A 493 -1.80 7.62 30.40
N ILE A 494 -2.45 8.57 29.79
CA ILE A 494 -3.74 9.15 30.19
C ILE A 494 -4.64 9.27 28.96
N LYS A 495 -5.95 9.39 29.17
CA LYS A 495 -6.94 9.48 28.07
C LYS A 495 -6.67 10.64 27.10
N ALA A 496 -6.06 11.71 27.58
CA ALA A 496 -5.79 12.91 26.80
C ALA A 496 -4.45 12.87 26.04
N LEU A 497 -3.53 11.97 26.38
CA LEU A 497 -2.19 11.93 25.78
C LEU A 497 -1.95 10.61 25.04
N GLU A 498 -1.60 10.72 23.77
CA GLU A 498 -1.15 9.62 22.93
C GLU A 498 0.28 9.89 22.47
N LEU A 499 1.16 8.94 22.71
CA LEU A 499 2.55 8.94 22.26
C LEU A 499 2.73 7.80 21.27
N ASN A 500 3.37 8.10 20.13
CA ASN A 500 3.66 7.13 19.08
C ASN A 500 5.16 7.13 18.84
N ALA A 501 5.75 5.95 18.72
CA ALA A 501 7.13 5.77 18.30
C ALA A 501 7.17 4.70 17.20
N GLY A 502 7.93 4.93 16.15
CA GLY A 502 8.10 3.99 15.07
C GLY A 502 9.58 3.87 14.69
N TYR A 503 10.01 2.68 14.36
CA TYR A 503 11.36 2.43 13.85
C TYR A 503 11.29 1.52 12.65
N GLU A 504 11.95 1.91 11.56
CA GLU A 504 12.10 1.11 10.35
C GLU A 504 13.57 0.98 9.98
N PHE A 505 14.02 -0.26 9.84
CA PHE A 505 15.34 -0.58 9.34
C PHE A 505 15.22 -1.45 8.09
N ARG A 506 15.90 -1.04 7.00
CA ARG A 506 16.02 -1.82 5.76
C ARG A 506 17.48 -1.97 5.41
N GLN A 507 17.96 -3.21 5.39
CA GLN A 507 19.36 -3.53 5.09
C GLN A 507 19.58 -3.66 3.59
N SER A 508 20.67 -3.05 3.11
CA SER A 508 21.27 -3.33 1.80
C SER A 508 20.27 -3.36 0.64
N ARG A 509 19.71 -2.20 0.32
CA ARG A 509 18.92 -2.02 -0.89
C ARG A 509 19.83 -1.72 -2.06
N ALA A 510 19.51 -2.26 -3.22
CA ALA A 510 20.21 -1.97 -4.45
C ALA A 510 19.21 -1.91 -5.62
N ALA A 511 19.55 -1.14 -6.64
CA ALA A 511 18.86 -1.12 -7.93
C ALA A 511 19.82 -1.51 -9.04
N TYR A 512 19.28 -1.83 -10.20
CA TYR A 512 20.11 -2.01 -11.40
C TYR A 512 20.36 -0.67 -12.08
N ALA A 513 21.61 -0.45 -12.49
CA ALA A 513 22.01 0.63 -13.39
C ALA A 513 22.43 0.02 -14.72
N TYR A 514 21.92 0.56 -15.81
CA TYR A 514 22.20 0.09 -17.17
C TYR A 514 23.03 1.13 -17.92
N ALA A 515 24.20 0.69 -18.39
CA ALA A 515 25.06 1.49 -19.27
C ALA A 515 24.48 1.53 -20.70
N PRO A 516 24.97 2.45 -21.58
CA PRO A 516 24.51 2.57 -22.95
C PRO A 516 24.66 1.29 -23.79
N ASP A 517 25.59 0.42 -23.44
CA ASP A 517 25.79 -0.88 -24.10
C ASP A 517 24.88 -1.99 -23.55
N GLY A 518 23.92 -1.66 -22.68
CA GLY A 518 23.02 -2.60 -22.04
C GLY A 518 23.62 -3.37 -20.86
N THR A 519 24.88 -3.11 -20.51
CA THR A 519 25.55 -3.76 -19.37
C THR A 519 24.88 -3.32 -18.06
N ALA A 520 24.45 -4.29 -17.27
CA ALA A 520 23.82 -4.04 -15.97
C ALA A 520 24.86 -4.04 -14.84
N SER A 521 24.83 -3.04 -14.00
CA SER A 521 25.59 -2.94 -12.76
C SER A 521 24.68 -2.74 -11.55
N LEU A 522 25.19 -2.91 -10.34
CA LEU A 522 24.41 -2.71 -9.12
C LEU A 522 24.72 -1.34 -8.49
N LEU A 523 23.70 -0.52 -8.36
CA LEU A 523 23.71 0.75 -7.64
C LEU A 523 23.20 0.54 -6.21
N SER A 524 24.04 0.87 -5.21
CA SER A 524 23.61 0.82 -3.81
C SER A 524 22.68 1.99 -3.48
N LEU A 525 21.51 1.69 -2.92
CA LEU A 525 20.58 2.68 -2.38
C LEU A 525 20.82 3.00 -0.90
N GLY A 526 21.78 2.31 -0.28
CA GLY A 526 22.10 2.45 1.13
C GLY A 526 21.14 1.68 2.05
N CYS A 527 21.39 1.79 3.35
CA CYS A 527 20.54 1.23 4.39
C CYS A 527 19.61 2.32 4.94
N LYS A 528 18.31 2.05 4.94
CA LYS A 528 17.35 2.92 5.63
C LYS A 528 17.38 2.62 7.12
N SER A 529 17.41 3.65 7.95
CA SER A 529 17.20 3.56 9.39
C SER A 529 16.43 4.81 9.80
N ASP A 530 15.14 4.67 9.95
CA ASP A 530 14.19 5.75 10.20
C ASP A 530 13.57 5.58 11.58
N LEU A 531 13.76 6.56 12.43
CA LEU A 531 13.12 6.68 13.72
C LEU A 531 12.09 7.80 13.64
N THR A 532 10.85 7.47 13.95
CA THR A 532 9.74 8.42 14.03
C THR A 532 9.26 8.55 15.46
N PHE A 533 8.86 9.75 15.86
CA PHE A 533 8.22 10.00 17.13
C PHE A 533 7.08 10.99 16.97
N GLY A 534 5.95 10.71 17.63
CA GLY A 534 4.78 11.55 17.61
C GLY A 534 4.14 11.67 18.98
N ALA A 535 3.56 12.83 19.26
CA ALA A 535 2.77 13.07 20.44
C ALA A 535 1.49 13.84 20.05
N ARG A 536 0.38 13.45 20.63
CA ARG A 536 -0.90 14.16 20.54
C ARG A 536 -1.46 14.36 21.94
N TYR A 537 -1.89 15.57 22.20
CA TYR A 537 -2.56 15.93 23.45
C TYR A 537 -3.93 16.54 23.18
N ASP A 538 -4.97 15.90 23.69
CA ASP A 538 -6.35 16.37 23.61
C ASP A 538 -6.59 17.36 24.76
N ILE A 539 -6.52 18.67 24.48
CA ILE A 539 -6.78 19.75 25.44
C ILE A 539 -8.24 19.68 25.90
N THR A 540 -9.12 19.44 24.96
CA THR A 540 -10.54 19.16 25.18
C THR A 540 -10.98 18.05 24.21
N PRO A 541 -12.17 17.46 24.36
CA PRO A 541 -12.68 16.51 23.36
C PRO A 541 -12.78 17.07 21.92
N ALA A 542 -12.80 18.39 21.79
CA ALA A 542 -12.89 19.10 20.52
C ALA A 542 -11.53 19.62 20.01
N ILE A 543 -10.57 19.90 20.89
CA ILE A 543 -9.30 20.56 20.53
C ILE A 543 -8.15 19.63 20.90
N SER A 544 -7.28 19.37 19.95
CA SER A 544 -6.03 18.65 20.19
C SER A 544 -4.84 19.36 19.52
N VAL A 545 -3.68 19.20 20.12
CA VAL A 545 -2.39 19.60 19.56
C VAL A 545 -1.56 18.35 19.30
N PHE A 546 -0.71 18.42 18.28
CA PHE A 546 0.15 17.30 17.92
C PHE A 546 1.53 17.77 17.45
N ALA A 547 2.51 16.91 17.64
CA ALA A 547 3.85 17.05 17.09
C ALA A 547 4.30 15.69 16.55
N ARG A 548 5.02 15.69 15.44
CA ARG A 548 5.60 14.49 14.83
C ARG A 548 6.96 14.82 14.24
N GLY A 549 7.93 13.94 14.46
CA GLY A 549 9.24 13.97 13.84
C GLY A 549 9.49 12.68 13.06
N GLU A 550 10.14 12.78 11.92
CA GLU A 550 10.49 11.67 11.03
C GLU A 550 11.95 11.75 10.65
N ASN A 551 12.54 10.60 10.33
CA ASN A 551 13.97 10.43 10.07
C ASN A 551 14.85 11.08 11.14
N LEU A 552 14.48 10.92 12.42
CA LEU A 552 15.15 11.56 13.55
C LEU A 552 16.62 11.13 13.70
N LEU A 553 17.02 10.02 13.10
CA LEU A 553 18.41 9.56 13.03
C LEU A 553 19.22 10.25 11.93
N GLY A 554 18.57 11.06 11.07
CA GLY A 554 19.24 11.84 10.01
C GLY A 554 19.96 11.00 8.97
N ARG A 555 19.57 9.74 8.78
CA ARG A 555 20.24 8.84 7.85
C ARG A 555 20.02 9.28 6.40
N LYS A 556 21.11 9.22 5.64
CA LYS A 556 21.11 9.56 4.23
C LYS A 556 21.02 8.28 3.41
N CYS A 557 19.90 8.08 2.72
CA CYS A 557 19.71 6.97 1.78
C CYS A 557 18.91 7.43 0.56
N LEU A 558 18.96 6.66 -0.50
CA LEU A 558 18.13 6.88 -1.66
C LEU A 558 16.82 6.11 -1.49
N ALA A 559 15.71 6.77 -1.75
CA ALA A 559 14.42 6.11 -1.85
C ALA A 559 14.36 5.23 -3.10
N LEU A 560 14.80 5.80 -4.21
CA LEU A 560 14.95 5.20 -5.53
C LEU A 560 16.28 5.64 -6.13
N PRO A 561 16.75 5.03 -7.23
CA PRO A 561 17.87 5.56 -7.98
C PRO A 561 17.67 7.06 -8.26
N GLY A 562 18.64 7.88 -7.90
CA GLY A 562 18.57 9.34 -8.10
C GLY A 562 17.58 10.12 -7.21
N VAL A 563 16.74 9.46 -6.43
CA VAL A 563 15.77 10.11 -5.54
C VAL A 563 16.16 9.91 -4.07
N PRO A 564 16.68 10.93 -3.39
CA PRO A 564 17.06 10.85 -1.99
C PRO A 564 15.84 10.89 -1.06
N GLU A 565 15.96 10.30 0.11
CA GLU A 565 14.99 10.51 1.19
C GLU A 565 15.23 11.88 1.87
N GLN A 566 14.15 12.47 2.36
CA GLN A 566 14.21 13.72 3.13
C GLN A 566 15.01 13.49 4.42
N GLY A 567 15.80 14.47 4.83
CA GLY A 567 16.49 14.45 6.12
C GLY A 567 15.54 14.52 7.32
N ILE A 568 16.04 14.90 8.47
CA ILE A 568 15.21 15.10 9.66
C ILE A 568 14.12 16.13 9.34
N HIS A 569 12.88 15.76 9.56
CA HIS A 569 11.72 16.64 9.33
C HIS A 569 10.62 16.34 10.33
N GLY A 570 9.57 17.16 10.32
CA GLY A 570 8.48 16.99 11.26
C GLY A 570 7.28 17.84 10.92
N LEU A 571 6.31 17.79 11.80
CA LEU A 571 5.08 18.57 11.74
C LEU A 571 4.59 18.88 13.15
N VAL A 572 4.25 20.14 13.43
CA VAL A 572 3.61 20.57 14.68
C VAL A 572 2.31 21.26 14.31
N GLY A 573 1.22 20.94 15.00
CA GLY A 573 -0.07 21.45 14.60
C GLY A 573 -1.16 21.30 15.64
N ALA A 574 -2.35 21.71 15.23
CA ALA A 574 -3.57 21.60 16.03
C ALA A 574 -4.73 21.06 15.18
N SER A 575 -5.68 20.46 15.86
CA SER A 575 -6.90 19.94 15.27
C SER A 575 -8.10 20.39 16.09
N PHE A 576 -9.17 20.77 15.41
CA PHE A 576 -10.43 21.20 16.01
C PHE A 576 -11.59 20.40 15.41
N LYS A 577 -12.49 19.91 16.27
CA LYS A 577 -13.74 19.21 15.90
C LYS A 577 -14.94 20.05 16.32
N PHE A 578 -15.96 20.17 15.48
CA PHE A 578 -17.15 21.00 15.73
C PHE A 578 -18.45 20.35 15.22
#